data_86cc0421ed53a1362327426405b9dba9
#
_entry.id   86cc0421ed53a1362327426405b9dba9
#
_cell.length_a   1.000
_cell.length_b   1.000
_cell.length_c   1.000
_cell.angle_alpha   90.00
_cell.angle_beta   90.00
_cell.angle_gamma   90.00
#
_symmetry.space_group_name_H-M   'P 1'
#
loop_
_entity.id
_entity.type
_entity.pdbx_description
1 polymer ?
#
loop_
_entity_poly.entity_id
_entity_poly.type
_entity_poly.pdbx_seq_one_letter_code
_entity_poly.pdbx_strand_id
1 'polypeptide(L)'
;MPAVQPITWLLCVLAMCTCGCGSTSPRTGQAGSGWNYGPQAIRVHPLSRVKFDPETGEHHVEARIEMIDRDGFSTRGSGQLVLMLSGSPSSGAHSEVRWECDLTNPKSNGTHFDCVTRTYQAH
;
A
#
# COMPACT_ATOMS: atom_id res chain seq x y z
N MET A 1 -10.85 -73.98 8.93
CA MET A 1 -11.23 -73.61 7.62
C MET A 1 -12.53 -72.84 7.68
N PRO A 2 -12.74 -71.69 7.64
CA PRO A 2 -12.88 -70.83 6.49
C PRO A 2 -12.35 -69.43 6.73
N ALA A 3 -12.06 -68.78 5.64
CA ALA A 3 -11.68 -67.41 5.48
C ALA A 3 -12.78 -66.45 5.88
N VAL A 4 -12.44 -65.39 6.56
CA VAL A 4 -13.34 -64.24 6.75
C VAL A 4 -12.51 -62.96 6.70
N GLN A 5 -12.65 -62.29 5.60
CA GLN A 5 -13.11 -60.93 5.43
C GLN A 5 -12.08 -59.83 5.63
N PRO A 6 -11.80 -59.10 4.61
CA PRO A 6 -11.29 -57.75 4.71
C PRO A 6 -12.27 -56.72 4.02
N ILE A 7 -13.32 -56.33 4.68
CA ILE A 7 -14.26 -55.31 4.15
C ILE A 7 -14.25 -54.02 4.98
N THR A 8 -13.51 -53.95 6.06
CA THR A 8 -13.59 -52.84 7.01
C THR A 8 -12.59 -51.67 6.73
N TRP A 9 -11.79 -51.79 5.70
CA TRP A 9 -10.76 -50.76 5.39
C TRP A 9 -11.12 -49.73 4.32
N LEU A 10 -12.32 -49.81 3.76
CA LEU A 10 -12.68 -48.94 2.65
C LEU A 10 -13.54 -47.72 3.05
N LEU A 11 -13.84 -47.55 4.31
CA LEU A 11 -14.75 -46.48 4.78
C LEU A 11 -14.07 -45.32 5.53
N CYS A 12 -12.75 -45.36 5.73
CA CYS A 12 -12.02 -44.31 6.46
C CYS A 12 -11.27 -43.32 5.58
N VAL A 13 -11.34 -43.37 4.26
CA VAL A 13 -10.58 -42.51 3.38
C VAL A 13 -11.39 -41.32 2.84
N LEU A 14 -12.68 -41.24 3.12
CA LEU A 14 -13.56 -40.20 2.52
C LEU A 14 -13.93 -39.03 3.44
N ALA A 15 -13.30 -38.90 4.61
CA ALA A 15 -13.67 -37.86 5.60
C ALA A 15 -12.61 -36.80 5.88
N MET A 16 -11.60 -36.63 5.05
CA MET A 16 -10.52 -35.64 5.30
C MET A 16 -10.34 -34.57 4.19
N CYS A 17 -11.38 -34.09 3.58
CA CYS A 17 -11.25 -33.03 2.58
C CYS A 17 -12.24 -31.88 2.76
N THR A 18 -12.49 -31.39 3.97
CA THR A 18 -13.27 -30.17 4.15
C THR A 18 -12.77 -29.34 5.33
N CYS A 19 -11.53 -28.87 5.30
CA CYS A 19 -11.09 -27.72 6.10
C CYS A 19 -10.20 -26.84 5.24
N GLY A 20 -10.73 -26.36 4.13
CA GLY A 20 -10.20 -25.19 3.44
C GLY A 20 -10.68 -23.95 4.17
N CYS A 21 -10.00 -23.53 5.24
CA CYS A 21 -10.11 -22.15 5.75
C CYS A 21 -9.53 -21.22 4.70
N GLY A 22 -10.34 -20.87 3.71
CA GLY A 22 -10.10 -19.72 2.88
C GLY A 22 -10.21 -18.48 3.74
N SER A 23 -9.11 -17.96 4.25
CA SER A 23 -9.03 -16.59 4.74
C SER A 23 -9.26 -15.67 3.54
N THR A 24 -10.50 -15.41 3.23
CA THR A 24 -10.89 -14.29 2.38
C THR A 24 -10.67 -13.03 3.20
N SER A 25 -9.44 -12.51 3.18
CA SER A 25 -9.23 -11.12 3.51
C SER A 25 -10.20 -10.31 2.66
N PRO A 26 -11.02 -9.42 3.25
CA PRO A 26 -11.84 -8.54 2.46
C PRO A 26 -10.89 -7.68 1.63
N ARG A 27 -10.73 -8.03 0.35
CA ARG A 27 -10.23 -7.10 -0.63
C ARG A 27 -11.26 -6.00 -0.65
N THR A 28 -11.00 -4.91 0.05
CA THR A 28 -11.70 -3.66 -0.11
C THR A 28 -11.75 -3.39 -1.60
N GLY A 29 -12.95 -3.51 -2.14
CA GLY A 29 -13.20 -3.56 -3.55
C GLY A 29 -12.65 -2.35 -4.24
N GLN A 30 -11.64 -2.55 -5.02
CA GLN A 30 -11.30 -1.66 -6.09
C GLN A 30 -12.35 -1.89 -7.18
N ALA A 31 -13.45 -1.13 -7.07
CA ALA A 31 -14.51 -1.16 -8.05
C ALA A 31 -13.90 -0.78 -9.41
N GLY A 32 -13.76 -1.78 -10.27
CA GLY A 32 -13.94 -1.67 -11.69
C GLY A 32 -13.10 -0.67 -12.46
N SER A 33 -11.79 -0.77 -12.45
CA SER A 33 -11.05 -0.51 -13.68
C SER A 33 -10.36 -1.81 -14.08
N GLY A 34 -10.63 -2.31 -15.28
CA GLY A 34 -9.93 -3.46 -15.86
C GLY A 34 -8.46 -3.13 -16.20
N TRP A 35 -7.90 -2.14 -15.52
CA TRP A 35 -6.53 -1.68 -15.62
C TRP A 35 -5.67 -2.46 -14.63
N ASN A 36 -4.97 -3.47 -15.12
CA ASN A 36 -4.12 -4.33 -14.30
C ASN A 36 -2.82 -3.65 -13.79
N TYR A 37 -2.59 -2.40 -14.17
CA TYR A 37 -1.38 -1.64 -13.85
C TYR A 37 -1.60 -0.61 -12.73
N GLY A 38 -2.57 -0.84 -11.87
CA GLY A 38 -2.74 -0.05 -10.66
C GLY A 38 -1.57 -0.24 -9.69
N PRO A 39 -1.37 0.72 -8.76
CA PRO A 39 -0.28 0.65 -7.80
C PRO A 39 -0.42 -0.58 -6.89
N GLN A 40 0.68 -1.30 -6.73
CA GLN A 40 0.82 -2.45 -5.84
C GLN A 40 1.70 -2.14 -4.65
N ALA A 41 2.57 -1.15 -4.78
CA ALA A 41 3.47 -0.71 -3.73
C ALA A 41 3.63 0.82 -3.75
N ILE A 42 4.00 1.36 -2.59
CA ILE A 42 4.30 2.76 -2.39
C ILE A 42 5.66 2.84 -1.71
N ARG A 43 6.51 3.75 -2.17
CA ARG A 43 7.78 4.05 -1.51
C ARG A 43 8.05 5.54 -1.45
N VAL A 44 8.79 5.96 -0.41
CA VAL A 44 9.35 7.31 -0.35
C VAL A 44 10.52 7.38 -1.31
N HIS A 45 10.45 8.32 -2.24
CA HIS A 45 11.48 8.48 -3.25
C HIS A 45 12.75 9.14 -2.67
N PRO A 46 13.97 8.77 -3.10
CA PRO A 46 15.22 9.33 -2.58
C PRO A 46 15.40 10.85 -2.73
N LEU A 47 14.62 11.49 -3.60
CA LEU A 47 14.60 12.95 -3.74
C LEU A 47 13.77 13.66 -2.65
N SER A 48 13.14 12.92 -1.75
CA SER A 48 12.50 13.52 -0.57
C SER A 48 13.55 14.16 0.33
N ARG A 49 13.24 15.35 0.85
CA ARG A 49 14.22 16.11 1.65
C ARG A 49 13.53 17.06 2.62
N VAL A 50 14.29 17.45 3.63
CA VAL A 50 13.94 18.55 4.50
C VAL A 50 14.79 19.75 4.08
N LYS A 51 14.15 20.88 3.81
CA LYS A 51 14.80 22.16 3.51
C LYS A 51 14.65 23.07 4.72
N PHE A 52 15.71 23.76 5.07
CA PHE A 52 15.68 24.84 6.05
C PHE A 52 15.55 26.16 5.29
N ASP A 53 14.57 26.95 5.66
CA ASP A 53 14.39 28.31 5.17
C ASP A 53 15.06 29.30 6.14
N PRO A 54 16.19 29.94 5.75
CA PRO A 54 16.89 30.88 6.63
C PRO A 54 16.13 32.19 6.83
N GLU A 55 15.16 32.54 5.95
CA GLU A 55 14.40 33.77 6.07
C GLU A 55 13.29 33.64 7.13
N THR A 56 12.62 32.50 7.17
CA THR A 56 11.55 32.23 8.13
C THR A 56 12.03 31.47 9.37
N GLY A 57 13.19 30.81 9.30
CA GLY A 57 13.71 29.93 10.35
C GLY A 57 12.95 28.60 10.41
N GLU A 58 12.17 28.26 9.41
CA GLU A 58 11.31 27.07 9.38
C GLU A 58 11.94 25.93 8.58
N HIS A 59 11.55 24.71 8.92
CA HIS A 59 11.86 23.53 8.15
C HIS A 59 10.68 23.13 7.28
N HIS A 60 10.92 23.02 5.97
CA HIS A 60 9.93 22.53 5.01
C HIS A 60 10.26 21.10 4.59
N VAL A 61 9.28 20.23 4.64
CA VAL A 61 9.42 18.86 4.17
C VAL A 61 8.88 18.77 2.76
N GLU A 62 9.73 18.37 1.84
CA GLU A 62 9.35 18.02 0.47
C GLU A 62 9.34 16.50 0.36
N ALA A 63 8.15 15.90 0.49
CA ALA A 63 8.00 14.46 0.36
C ALA A 63 7.66 14.10 -1.09
N ARG A 64 8.39 13.13 -1.64
CA ARG A 64 8.15 12.57 -2.97
C ARG A 64 7.80 11.10 -2.83
N ILE A 65 6.63 10.75 -3.30
CA ILE A 65 6.06 9.40 -3.16
C ILE A 65 5.96 8.77 -4.53
N GLU A 66 6.57 7.63 -4.69
CA GLU A 66 6.47 6.83 -5.89
C GLU A 66 5.50 5.67 -5.67
N MET A 67 4.55 5.54 -6.59
CA MET A 67 3.67 4.40 -6.67
C MET A 67 4.19 3.44 -7.74
N ILE A 68 4.26 2.17 -7.42
CA ILE A 68 4.88 1.15 -8.25
C ILE A 68 3.82 0.12 -8.59
N ASP A 69 3.72 -0.21 -9.86
CA ASP A 69 2.83 -1.26 -10.35
C ASP A 69 3.41 -2.66 -10.11
N ARG A 70 2.67 -3.66 -10.55
CA ARG A 70 3.03 -5.07 -10.42
C ARG A 70 4.34 -5.44 -11.13
N ASP A 71 4.67 -4.74 -12.21
CA ASP A 71 5.85 -5.02 -13.04
C ASP A 71 7.08 -4.21 -12.58
N GLY A 72 6.93 -3.39 -11.52
CA GLY A 72 8.00 -2.60 -10.94
C GLY A 72 8.17 -1.21 -11.55
N PHE A 73 7.21 -0.76 -12.38
CA PHE A 73 7.27 0.56 -12.99
C PHE A 73 6.50 1.60 -12.18
N SER A 74 7.00 2.84 -12.21
CA SER A 74 6.31 3.96 -11.61
C SER A 74 4.98 4.21 -12.32
N THR A 75 3.89 4.25 -11.55
CA THR A 75 2.54 4.41 -12.07
C THR A 75 1.79 5.50 -11.32
N ARG A 76 0.66 5.93 -11.87
CA ARG A 76 -0.29 6.78 -11.16
C ARG A 76 -1.27 5.94 -10.37
N GLY A 77 -1.67 6.45 -9.21
CA GLY A 77 -2.72 5.87 -8.41
C GLY A 77 -3.89 6.82 -8.22
N SER A 78 -5.00 6.26 -7.78
CA SER A 78 -6.18 7.00 -7.35
C SER A 78 -6.52 6.56 -5.93
N GLY A 79 -6.90 7.50 -5.08
CA GLY A 79 -7.22 7.23 -3.68
C GLY A 79 -6.86 8.41 -2.79
N GLN A 80 -6.86 8.18 -1.50
CA GLN A 80 -6.39 9.16 -0.53
C GLN A 80 -4.96 8.80 -0.11
N LEU A 81 -4.01 9.72 -0.34
CA LEU A 81 -2.64 9.59 0.10
C LEU A 81 -2.48 10.31 1.44
N VAL A 82 -2.08 9.57 2.45
CA VAL A 82 -1.80 10.12 3.79
C VAL A 82 -0.33 9.94 4.08
N LEU A 83 0.35 11.03 4.39
CA LEU A 83 1.75 11.06 4.77
C LEU A 83 1.84 11.49 6.24
N MET A 84 2.60 10.76 7.02
CA MET A 84 2.87 11.08 8.42
C MET A 84 4.37 11.17 8.64
N LEU A 85 4.82 12.28 9.18
CA LEU A 85 6.18 12.46 9.66
C LEU A 85 6.14 12.46 11.17
N SER A 86 6.77 11.47 11.77
CA SER A 86 6.93 11.40 13.22
C SER A 86 8.40 11.67 13.58
N GLY A 87 8.62 12.58 14.50
CA GLY A 87 9.94 12.88 15.06
C GLY A 87 9.94 12.62 16.56
N SER A 88 11.03 12.09 17.07
CA SER A 88 11.30 12.07 18.50
C SER A 88 12.40 13.09 18.79
N PRO A 89 12.06 14.34 19.09
CA PRO A 89 13.04 15.29 19.54
C PRO A 89 13.63 14.80 20.88
N SER A 90 14.89 15.10 21.12
CA SER A 90 15.60 14.77 22.36
C SER A 90 14.97 15.34 23.62
N SER A 91 13.95 16.18 23.48
CA SER A 91 13.13 16.77 24.56
C SER A 91 11.93 15.93 24.98
N GLY A 92 11.71 14.74 24.42
CA GLY A 92 10.63 13.81 24.82
C GLY A 92 9.23 14.16 24.33
N ALA A 93 9.03 15.25 23.61
CA ALA A 93 7.74 15.56 22.99
C ALA A 93 7.65 14.88 21.62
N HIS A 94 6.64 14.01 21.41
CA HIS A 94 6.36 13.47 20.10
C HIS A 94 5.69 14.56 19.26
N SER A 95 6.33 14.94 18.15
CA SER A 95 5.70 15.77 17.13
C SER A 95 5.35 14.90 15.95
N GLU A 96 4.10 14.98 15.52
CA GLU A 96 3.58 14.32 14.33
C GLU A 96 3.02 15.38 13.40
N VAL A 97 3.44 15.34 12.16
CA VAL A 97 2.88 16.18 11.08
C VAL A 97 2.23 15.25 10.08
N ARG A 98 0.99 15.57 9.72
CA ARG A 98 0.17 14.77 8.81
C ARG A 98 -0.26 15.60 7.61
N TRP A 99 -0.09 15.05 6.42
CA TRP A 99 -0.59 15.61 5.17
C TRP A 99 -1.56 14.63 4.53
N GLU A 100 -2.61 15.16 3.95
CA GLU A 100 -3.60 14.39 3.21
C GLU A 100 -3.75 14.96 1.80
N CYS A 101 -3.63 14.09 0.80
CA CYS A 101 -3.81 14.44 -0.60
C CYS A 101 -4.92 13.56 -1.18
N ASP A 102 -5.99 14.18 -1.67
CA ASP A 102 -7.05 13.46 -2.40
C ASP A 102 -6.63 13.29 -3.86
N LEU A 103 -6.26 12.07 -4.20
CA LEU A 103 -5.88 11.67 -5.55
C LEU A 103 -7.03 11.05 -6.34
N THR A 104 -8.26 11.01 -5.79
CA THR A 104 -9.45 10.53 -6.50
C THR A 104 -9.91 11.54 -7.54
N ASN A 105 -9.72 12.83 -7.26
CA ASN A 105 -10.02 13.89 -8.19
C ASN A 105 -8.91 14.02 -9.24
N PRO A 106 -9.21 13.90 -10.55
CA PRO A 106 -8.20 13.98 -11.62
C PRO A 106 -7.39 15.27 -11.63
N LYS A 107 -8.01 16.41 -11.27
CA LYS A 107 -7.33 17.71 -11.22
C LYS A 107 -6.32 17.73 -10.06
N SER A 108 -6.73 17.33 -8.87
CA SER A 108 -5.85 17.21 -7.70
C SER A 108 -4.72 16.21 -7.96
N ASN A 109 -5.05 15.05 -8.52
CA ASN A 109 -4.07 14.05 -8.90
C ASN A 109 -3.01 14.61 -9.85
N GLY A 110 -3.43 15.37 -10.88
CA GLY A 110 -2.52 16.02 -11.83
C GLY A 110 -1.66 17.11 -11.19
N THR A 111 -2.18 17.84 -10.21
CA THR A 111 -1.43 18.91 -9.53
C THR A 111 -0.31 18.35 -8.66
N HIS A 112 -0.56 17.23 -7.98
CA HIS A 112 0.43 16.60 -7.10
C HIS A 112 1.44 15.71 -7.85
N PHE A 113 1.17 15.34 -9.10
CA PHE A 113 2.02 14.43 -9.85
C PHE A 113 3.06 15.16 -10.69
N ASP A 114 4.34 14.93 -10.37
CA ASP A 114 5.47 15.35 -11.20
C ASP A 114 5.74 14.30 -12.28
N CYS A 115 5.49 14.67 -13.53
CA CYS A 115 5.66 13.77 -14.68
C CYS A 115 7.13 13.48 -15.04
N VAL A 116 8.07 14.30 -14.58
CA VAL A 116 9.50 14.11 -14.83
C VAL A 116 10.07 13.04 -13.92
N THR A 117 9.82 13.17 -12.63
CA THR A 117 10.28 12.18 -11.63
C THR A 117 9.29 11.04 -11.43
N ARG A 118 8.08 11.15 -12.00
CA ARG A 118 6.97 10.20 -11.87
C ARG A 118 6.57 9.94 -10.41
N THR A 119 6.60 10.98 -9.59
CA THR A 119 6.28 10.94 -8.17
C THR A 119 5.16 11.91 -7.82
N TYR A 120 4.44 11.60 -6.74
CA TYR A 120 3.55 12.57 -6.09
C TYR A 120 4.34 13.43 -5.12
N GLN A 121 4.02 14.74 -5.10
CA GLN A 121 4.67 15.71 -4.22
C GLN A 121 3.69 16.19 -3.16
N ALA A 122 4.17 16.25 -1.90
CA ALA A 122 3.52 16.90 -0.78
C ALA A 122 4.49 17.90 -0.12
N HIS A 123 3.98 19.07 0.22
CA HIS A 123 4.72 20.16 0.84
C HIS A 123 4.03 20.60 2.13
#